data_79355495c5e48975841d2dd35fe8b5e2
#
_entry.id   79355495c5e48975841d2dd35fe8b5e2
#
_cell.length_a   1.000
_cell.length_b   1.000
_cell.length_c   1.000
_cell.angle_alpha   90.00
_cell.angle_beta   90.00
_cell.angle_gamma   90.00
#
_symmetry.space_group_name_H-M   'P 1'
#
loop_
_entity.id
_entity.type
_entity.pdbx_description
1 polymer ?
#
loop_
_entity_poly.entity_id
_entity_poly.type
_entity_poly.pdbx_seq_one_letter_code
_entity_poly.pdbx_strand_id
1 'polypeptide(L)'
;MKKIALILSLVLMLAACGTTAPETTAPAETTTPVETTAPVETQPLETEPVIESEPEFVLTETEELLNKIYENVTVELPLMTMPIDLTDEFAVTAYTGAASAEGMIEGAFNESMIGAQAYSLSLVKCESADKAAEVAQNMLDNIDTRKWVCVEATEKQAVACGDLAFFVMLNPEYGVTSDAIVEAFTAVAGGEATIIK
;
A
#
# COMPACT_ATOMS: atom_id res chain seq x y z
N MET A 1 0.89 -56.46 2.64
CA MET A 1 1.20 -57.05 3.98
C MET A 1 2.14 -56.11 4.69
N LYS A 2 1.78 -55.66 5.78
CA LYS A 2 2.30 -55.16 7.06
C LYS A 2 1.75 -53.80 7.45
N LYS A 3 0.81 -53.91 8.36
CA LYS A 3 0.24 -52.87 9.23
C LYS A 3 1.23 -52.58 10.37
N ILE A 4 1.33 -51.33 10.82
CA ILE A 4 1.70 -50.90 12.18
C ILE A 4 1.15 -49.45 12.23
N ALA A 5 0.07 -49.08 12.87
CA ALA A 5 -0.43 -49.08 14.22
C ALA A 5 0.31 -48.09 15.17
N LEU A 6 -0.40 -47.00 15.48
CA LEU A 6 -0.62 -46.35 16.79
C LEU A 6 0.62 -45.85 17.55
N ILE A 7 0.59 -44.54 17.93
CA ILE A 7 0.56 -44.16 19.37
C ILE A 7 0.03 -42.73 19.51
N LEU A 8 -1.03 -42.65 20.27
CA LEU A 8 -1.74 -41.52 20.88
C LEU A 8 -0.88 -41.00 22.05
N SER A 9 -0.64 -39.72 22.16
CA SER A 9 -0.22 -39.11 23.42
C SER A 9 -0.86 -37.73 23.58
N LEU A 10 -1.94 -37.77 24.34
CA LEU A 10 -2.68 -36.69 24.98
C LEU A 10 -1.87 -36.22 26.19
N VAL A 11 -1.41 -34.98 26.22
CA VAL A 11 -0.99 -34.33 27.47
C VAL A 11 -1.79 -33.06 27.66
N LEU A 12 -2.75 -33.17 28.59
CA LEU A 12 -3.52 -32.08 29.15
C LEU A 12 -2.71 -31.51 30.32
N MET A 13 -2.36 -30.20 30.31
CA MET A 13 -1.96 -29.51 31.53
C MET A 13 -2.77 -28.23 31.67
N LEU A 14 -3.71 -28.27 32.61
CA LEU A 14 -4.35 -27.13 33.28
C LEU A 14 -3.42 -26.63 34.39
N ALA A 15 -3.22 -25.32 34.50
CA ALA A 15 -2.96 -24.58 35.73
C ALA A 15 -3.33 -23.12 35.44
N ALA A 16 -4.43 -22.60 35.89
CA ALA A 16 -4.84 -22.12 37.21
C ALA A 16 -4.26 -20.73 37.55
N CYS A 17 -5.19 -19.75 37.53
CA CYS A 17 -5.40 -18.59 38.41
C CYS A 17 -4.23 -17.81 38.99
N GLY A 18 -4.32 -16.50 38.75
CA GLY A 18 -3.60 -15.49 39.53
C GLY A 18 -4.21 -14.10 39.33
N THR A 19 -5.34 -13.86 40.02
CA THR A 19 -5.97 -12.55 40.18
C THR A 19 -5.17 -11.75 41.22
N THR A 20 -4.68 -10.57 40.91
CA THR A 20 -4.42 -9.51 41.89
C THR A 20 -4.49 -8.16 41.20
N ALA A 21 -5.52 -7.40 41.55
CA ALA A 21 -5.60 -5.97 41.36
C ALA A 21 -4.80 -5.26 42.45
N PRO A 22 -4.19 -4.14 42.18
CA PRO A 22 -3.89 -3.18 43.25
C PRO A 22 -4.74 -1.92 43.11
N GLU A 23 -5.13 -1.54 44.27
CA GLU A 23 -5.94 -0.48 44.80
C GLU A 23 -5.54 0.92 44.36
N THR A 24 -6.58 1.73 44.12
CA THR A 24 -6.58 3.18 43.98
C THR A 24 -6.05 3.87 45.24
N THR A 25 -5.09 4.76 45.08
CA THR A 25 -4.84 5.83 46.04
C THR A 25 -4.66 7.14 45.29
N ALA A 26 -5.65 8.02 45.46
CA ALA A 26 -5.57 9.44 45.12
C ALA A 26 -4.80 10.18 46.23
N PRO A 27 -4.04 11.19 45.90
CA PRO A 27 -3.68 12.24 46.85
C PRO A 27 -4.34 13.57 46.47
N ALA A 28 -4.78 14.18 47.53
CA ALA A 28 -5.45 15.43 47.78
C ALA A 28 -4.95 16.68 47.04
N GLU A 29 -5.90 17.56 46.82
CA GLU A 29 -5.78 18.97 46.45
C GLU A 29 -4.91 19.76 47.46
N THR A 30 -4.05 20.61 46.89
CA THR A 30 -3.51 21.76 47.65
C THR A 30 -3.67 23.00 46.75
N THR A 31 -4.67 23.77 47.08
CA THR A 31 -4.90 25.13 46.58
C THR A 31 -3.96 26.11 47.31
N THR A 32 -3.18 26.83 46.55
CA THR A 32 -2.55 28.06 47.02
C THR A 32 -2.86 29.18 46.04
N PRO A 33 -3.34 30.39 46.51
CA PRO A 33 -3.70 31.50 45.64
C PRO A 33 -2.43 32.29 45.28
N VAL A 34 -2.29 32.61 43.99
CA VAL A 34 -1.25 33.56 43.54
C VAL A 34 -1.94 34.85 43.07
N GLU A 35 -1.44 35.86 43.64
CA GLU A 35 -1.63 37.29 43.61
C GLU A 35 -1.79 37.91 42.20
N THR A 36 -2.77 38.81 42.09
CA THR A 36 -3.04 39.72 41.02
C THR A 36 -1.90 40.67 40.78
N THR A 37 -1.29 40.69 39.63
CA THR A 37 -0.48 41.80 39.12
C THR A 37 -1.04 42.37 37.85
N ALA A 38 -1.03 43.68 37.76
CA ALA A 38 -1.65 44.63 36.88
C ALA A 38 -1.46 44.41 35.36
N PRO A 39 -2.32 45.02 34.51
CA PRO A 39 -2.34 44.77 33.06
C PRO A 39 -1.15 45.45 32.37
N VAL A 40 -0.38 44.68 31.64
CA VAL A 40 0.54 45.18 30.64
C VAL A 40 -0.22 45.44 29.36
N GLU A 41 -0.22 46.68 28.95
CA GLU A 41 -0.77 47.22 27.70
C GLU A 41 0.04 46.60 26.54
N THR A 42 -0.54 45.59 25.88
CA THR A 42 0.06 44.97 24.68
C THR A 42 -0.52 45.66 23.45
N GLN A 43 0.31 46.40 22.74
CA GLN A 43 -0.02 46.90 21.41
C GLN A 43 -0.31 45.73 20.47
N PRO A 44 -1.33 45.85 19.58
CA PRO A 44 -1.57 44.81 18.57
C PRO A 44 -0.46 44.87 17.52
N LEU A 45 0.36 43.81 17.47
CA LEU A 45 1.20 43.54 16.32
C LEU A 45 0.28 42.98 15.23
N GLU A 46 -0.06 43.83 14.27
CA GLU A 46 -0.76 43.43 13.05
C GLU A 46 0.16 42.51 12.25
N THR A 47 0.09 41.19 12.51
CA THR A 47 0.69 40.19 11.65
C THR A 47 -0.36 39.86 10.59
N GLU A 48 -0.18 40.38 9.38
CA GLU A 48 -0.89 39.88 8.23
C GLU A 48 -0.67 38.35 8.13
N PRO A 49 -1.73 37.55 7.93
CA PRO A 49 -1.54 36.12 7.71
C PRO A 49 -0.78 35.92 6.39
N VAL A 50 0.47 35.45 6.49
CA VAL A 50 1.15 34.87 5.34
C VAL A 50 0.31 33.66 4.97
N ILE A 51 -0.48 33.76 3.90
CA ILE A 51 -1.12 32.62 3.26
C ILE A 51 0.04 31.87 2.60
N GLU A 52 0.62 30.94 3.34
CA GLU A 52 1.49 29.93 2.80
C GLU A 52 0.61 29.12 1.83
N SER A 53 0.80 29.32 0.53
CA SER A 53 0.10 28.54 -0.49
C SER A 53 0.43 27.07 -0.23
N GLU A 54 -0.60 26.29 0.09
CA GLU A 54 -0.43 24.83 0.18
C GLU A 54 0.27 24.37 -1.11
N PRO A 55 1.28 23.47 -1.02
CA PRO A 55 1.95 22.95 -2.18
C PRO A 55 0.89 22.32 -3.10
N GLU A 56 0.79 22.82 -4.33
CA GLU A 56 -0.08 22.24 -5.34
C GLU A 56 0.37 20.79 -5.58
N PHE A 57 -0.46 19.83 -5.19
CA PHE A 57 -0.16 18.41 -5.35
C PHE A 57 -0.30 18.05 -6.83
N VAL A 58 0.84 17.89 -7.51
CA VAL A 58 0.91 17.51 -8.93
C VAL A 58 1.15 16.00 -9.00
N LEU A 59 0.21 15.28 -9.62
CA LEU A 59 0.37 13.84 -9.88
C LEU A 59 1.48 13.59 -10.89
N THR A 60 2.18 12.50 -10.74
CA THR A 60 3.13 11.99 -11.74
C THR A 60 2.39 11.37 -12.94
N GLU A 61 3.08 11.14 -14.06
CA GLU A 61 2.48 10.53 -15.26
C GLU A 61 1.92 9.12 -14.96
N THR A 62 2.65 8.33 -14.16
CA THR A 62 2.24 6.97 -13.77
C THR A 62 1.05 6.99 -12.81
N GLU A 63 0.95 7.96 -11.89
CA GLU A 63 -0.22 8.13 -11.02
C GLU A 63 -1.46 8.51 -11.83
N GLU A 64 -1.33 9.46 -12.77
CA GLU A 64 -2.43 9.84 -13.67
C GLU A 64 -2.92 8.64 -14.49
N LEU A 65 -2.00 7.84 -15.02
CA LEU A 65 -2.34 6.68 -15.85
C LEU A 65 -3.04 5.59 -15.03
N LEU A 66 -2.57 5.31 -13.81
CA LEU A 66 -3.27 4.40 -12.89
C LEU A 66 -4.70 4.89 -12.57
N ASN A 67 -4.88 6.17 -12.34
CA ASN A 67 -6.21 6.72 -12.06
C ASN A 67 -7.14 6.63 -13.29
N LYS A 68 -6.62 6.75 -14.51
CA LYS A 68 -7.41 6.59 -15.74
C LYS A 68 -7.91 5.16 -15.98
N ILE A 69 -7.28 4.14 -15.41
CA ILE A 69 -7.78 2.76 -15.49
C ILE A 69 -9.22 2.69 -14.98
N TYR A 70 -9.55 3.42 -13.91
CA TYR A 70 -10.87 3.42 -13.27
C TYR A 70 -11.96 4.17 -14.07
N GLU A 71 -11.61 4.82 -15.17
CA GLU A 71 -12.60 5.30 -16.15
C GLU A 71 -13.22 4.15 -16.96
N ASN A 72 -12.52 3.00 -17.04
CA ASN A 72 -12.90 1.84 -17.84
C ASN A 72 -13.32 0.62 -17.00
N VAL A 73 -13.07 0.63 -15.69
CA VAL A 73 -13.44 -0.45 -14.78
C VAL A 73 -13.89 0.11 -13.44
N THR A 74 -14.93 -0.50 -12.86
CA THR A 74 -15.41 -0.11 -11.52
C THR A 74 -14.84 -1.06 -10.47
N VAL A 75 -14.27 -0.49 -9.42
CA VAL A 75 -13.79 -1.22 -8.24
C VAL A 75 -14.38 -0.57 -7.00
N GLU A 76 -15.19 -1.33 -6.24
CA GLU A 76 -15.88 -0.83 -5.05
C GLU A 76 -15.02 -0.97 -3.78
N LEU A 77 -13.77 -0.49 -3.84
CA LEU A 77 -12.83 -0.48 -2.72
C LEU A 77 -12.37 0.95 -2.44
N PRO A 78 -12.04 1.29 -1.19
CA PRO A 78 -11.40 2.56 -0.86
C PRO A 78 -9.94 2.50 -1.32
N LEU A 79 -9.66 3.00 -2.52
CA LEU A 79 -8.35 2.95 -3.16
C LEU A 79 -7.56 4.23 -2.96
N MET A 80 -6.23 4.10 -2.94
CA MET A 80 -5.28 5.20 -2.89
C MET A 80 -4.16 4.97 -3.90
N THR A 81 -3.90 5.97 -4.73
CA THR A 81 -2.75 5.98 -5.65
C THR A 81 -1.62 6.78 -5.03
N MET A 82 -0.41 6.26 -5.08
CA MET A 82 0.80 6.91 -4.56
C MET A 82 2.00 6.64 -5.48
N PRO A 83 2.99 7.54 -5.53
CA PRO A 83 4.23 7.29 -6.24
C PRO A 83 5.06 6.21 -5.53
N ILE A 84 5.83 5.45 -6.31
CA ILE A 84 6.87 4.55 -5.79
C ILE A 84 8.14 5.37 -5.63
N ASP A 85 8.65 5.46 -4.41
CA ASP A 85 9.98 6.05 -4.18
C ASP A 85 11.07 5.12 -4.71
N LEU A 86 11.58 5.42 -5.90
CA LEU A 86 12.62 4.63 -6.56
C LEU A 86 14.00 4.74 -5.86
N THR A 87 14.14 5.61 -4.86
CA THR A 87 15.35 5.71 -4.03
C THR A 87 15.28 4.83 -2.77
N ASP A 88 14.08 4.34 -2.44
CA ASP A 88 13.85 3.40 -1.32
C ASP A 88 13.87 1.96 -1.84
N GLU A 89 14.92 1.20 -1.52
CA GLU A 89 15.06 -0.22 -1.91
C GLU A 89 13.89 -1.10 -1.43
N PHE A 90 13.29 -0.76 -0.29
CA PHE A 90 12.14 -1.50 0.21
C PHE A 90 10.90 -1.24 -0.66
N ALA A 91 10.62 0.01 -1.01
CA ALA A 91 9.51 0.35 -1.90
C ALA A 91 9.71 -0.27 -3.30
N VAL A 92 10.91 -0.19 -3.86
CA VAL A 92 11.26 -0.83 -5.14
C VAL A 92 10.97 -2.33 -5.07
N THR A 93 11.49 -3.04 -4.07
CA THR A 93 11.26 -4.48 -3.94
C THR A 93 9.78 -4.82 -3.75
N ALA A 94 9.06 -4.07 -2.94
CA ALA A 94 7.66 -4.35 -2.61
C ALA A 94 6.71 -4.18 -3.80
N TYR A 95 6.99 -3.22 -4.68
CA TYR A 95 6.09 -2.86 -5.78
C TYR A 95 6.58 -3.24 -7.18
N THR A 96 7.86 -3.58 -7.32
CA THR A 96 8.42 -3.98 -8.62
C THR A 96 9.02 -5.39 -8.63
N GLY A 97 9.17 -6.02 -7.45
CA GLY A 97 9.84 -7.31 -7.31
C GLY A 97 11.33 -7.28 -7.65
N ALA A 98 11.89 -6.13 -7.99
CA ALA A 98 13.29 -5.97 -8.36
C ALA A 98 14.16 -5.63 -7.14
N ALA A 99 15.44 -5.98 -7.21
CA ALA A 99 16.41 -5.66 -6.17
C ALA A 99 16.92 -4.20 -6.23
N SER A 100 16.70 -3.51 -7.36
CA SER A 100 17.08 -2.12 -7.56
C SER A 100 16.18 -1.46 -8.60
N ALA A 101 16.16 -0.13 -8.62
CA ALA A 101 15.42 0.67 -9.60
C ALA A 101 16.16 0.89 -10.92
N GLU A 102 17.18 0.09 -11.25
CA GLU A 102 17.95 0.24 -12.49
C GLU A 102 17.06 0.19 -13.73
N GLY A 103 17.13 1.24 -14.56
CA GLY A 103 16.32 1.39 -15.79
C GLY A 103 14.86 1.76 -15.56
N MET A 104 14.46 2.05 -14.32
CA MET A 104 13.15 2.60 -13.96
C MET A 104 13.26 4.13 -13.90
N ILE A 105 12.29 4.84 -14.47
CA ILE A 105 12.26 6.31 -14.53
C ILE A 105 11.29 6.86 -13.47
N GLU A 106 10.11 6.25 -13.38
CA GLU A 106 9.00 6.68 -12.55
C GLU A 106 8.13 5.47 -12.23
N GLY A 107 7.49 5.47 -11.09
CA GLY A 107 6.55 4.41 -10.72
C GLY A 107 5.46 4.90 -9.80
N ALA A 108 4.32 4.25 -9.87
CA ALA A 108 3.20 4.45 -8.97
C ALA A 108 2.54 3.12 -8.62
N PHE A 109 1.88 3.10 -7.48
CA PHE A 109 1.04 1.97 -7.06
C PHE A 109 -0.35 2.45 -6.63
N ASN A 110 -1.31 1.55 -6.72
CA ASN A 110 -2.66 1.78 -6.24
C ASN A 110 -3.09 0.58 -5.39
N GLU A 111 -3.54 0.83 -4.19
CA GLU A 111 -3.91 -0.21 -3.22
C GLU A 111 -5.17 0.13 -2.45
N SER A 112 -5.81 -0.90 -1.88
CA SER A 112 -6.85 -0.69 -0.89
C SER A 112 -6.27 -0.06 0.38
N MET A 113 -6.95 0.97 0.88
CA MET A 113 -6.63 1.58 2.18
C MET A 113 -6.92 0.65 3.36
N ILE A 114 -7.53 -0.52 3.13
CA ILE A 114 -7.85 -1.51 4.15
C ILE A 114 -6.91 -2.70 4.03
N GLY A 115 -6.00 -2.85 4.99
CA GLY A 115 -4.96 -3.88 5.00
C GLY A 115 -5.42 -5.34 5.03
N ALA A 116 -6.74 -5.60 5.07
CA ALA A 116 -7.35 -6.92 4.93
C ALA A 116 -8.07 -7.10 3.58
N GLN A 117 -7.75 -6.27 2.59
CA GLN A 117 -8.28 -6.35 1.23
C GLN A 117 -7.12 -6.53 0.25
N ALA A 118 -7.01 -7.74 -0.32
CA ALA A 118 -5.94 -8.09 -1.25
C ALA A 118 -6.21 -7.50 -2.64
N TYR A 119 -5.79 -6.25 -2.84
CA TYR A 119 -5.88 -5.52 -4.09
C TYR A 119 -4.70 -4.58 -4.24
N SER A 120 -3.91 -4.75 -5.29
CA SER A 120 -2.76 -3.89 -5.60
C SER A 120 -2.50 -3.85 -7.10
N LEU A 121 -2.25 -2.64 -7.59
CA LEU A 121 -1.69 -2.37 -8.91
C LEU A 121 -0.32 -1.72 -8.74
N SER A 122 0.61 -2.02 -9.65
CA SER A 122 1.87 -1.30 -9.80
C SER A 122 2.10 -0.95 -11.26
N LEU A 123 2.54 0.27 -11.52
CA LEU A 123 2.90 0.75 -12.84
C LEU A 123 4.26 1.42 -12.78
N VAL A 124 5.17 1.01 -13.66
CA VAL A 124 6.52 1.57 -13.76
C VAL A 124 6.79 1.99 -15.20
N LYS A 125 7.26 3.22 -15.39
CA LYS A 125 7.82 3.71 -16.62
C LYS A 125 9.31 3.41 -16.65
N CYS A 126 9.78 2.79 -17.71
CA CYS A 126 11.15 2.31 -17.87
C CYS A 126 11.86 3.08 -18.99
N GLU A 127 13.18 2.95 -19.06
CA GLU A 127 14.03 3.58 -20.10
C GLU A 127 13.79 2.96 -21.50
N SER A 128 13.26 1.75 -21.57
CA SER A 128 12.99 1.04 -22.82
C SER A 128 11.93 -0.04 -22.67
N ALA A 129 11.37 -0.49 -23.81
CA ALA A 129 10.42 -1.59 -23.85
C ALA A 129 11.02 -2.92 -23.35
N ASP A 130 12.30 -3.18 -23.63
CA ASP A 130 12.99 -4.38 -23.14
C ASP A 130 13.09 -4.36 -21.61
N LYS A 131 13.38 -3.17 -21.04
CA LYS A 131 13.42 -3.02 -19.58
C LYS A 131 12.04 -3.12 -18.95
N ALA A 132 11.02 -2.59 -19.61
CA ALA A 132 9.64 -2.76 -19.14
C ALA A 132 9.23 -4.23 -19.10
N ALA A 133 9.59 -5.03 -20.09
CA ALA A 133 9.33 -6.47 -20.11
C ALA A 133 10.08 -7.20 -18.97
N GLU A 134 11.33 -6.83 -18.69
CA GLU A 134 12.11 -7.37 -17.57
C GLU A 134 11.47 -7.01 -16.23
N VAL A 135 11.07 -5.75 -16.04
CA VAL A 135 10.42 -5.29 -14.80
C VAL A 135 9.08 -5.98 -14.60
N ALA A 136 8.26 -6.10 -15.66
CA ALA A 136 6.98 -6.82 -15.59
C ALA A 136 7.18 -8.30 -15.21
N GLN A 137 8.23 -8.95 -15.71
CA GLN A 137 8.59 -10.32 -15.32
C GLN A 137 9.00 -10.37 -13.83
N ASN A 138 9.83 -9.45 -13.37
CA ASN A 138 10.21 -9.37 -11.96
C ASN A 138 9.00 -9.20 -11.05
N MET A 139 8.04 -8.33 -11.43
CA MET A 139 6.79 -8.13 -10.70
C MET A 139 6.02 -9.45 -10.57
N LEU A 140 5.87 -10.18 -11.69
CA LEU A 140 5.15 -11.44 -11.72
C LEU A 140 5.79 -12.51 -10.84
N ASP A 141 7.12 -12.59 -10.83
CA ASP A 141 7.87 -13.65 -10.18
C ASP A 141 8.09 -13.39 -8.68
N ASN A 142 8.31 -12.13 -8.29
CA ASN A 142 8.87 -11.81 -6.98
C ASN A 142 7.94 -11.02 -6.06
N ILE A 143 6.87 -10.37 -6.55
CA ILE A 143 5.96 -9.65 -5.65
C ILE A 143 5.20 -10.66 -4.79
N ASP A 144 5.22 -10.42 -3.47
CA ASP A 144 4.55 -11.27 -2.49
C ASP A 144 3.01 -11.06 -2.54
N THR A 145 2.28 -12.11 -2.92
CA THR A 145 0.81 -12.10 -2.94
C THR A 145 0.17 -12.12 -1.56
N ARG A 146 0.97 -12.21 -0.48
CA ARG A 146 0.54 -12.27 0.93
C ARG A 146 0.96 -11.05 1.74
N LYS A 147 1.29 -9.95 1.10
CA LYS A 147 1.76 -8.73 1.80
C LYS A 147 0.74 -8.13 2.76
N TRP A 148 -0.52 -8.56 2.72
CA TRP A 148 -1.61 -8.08 3.58
C TRP A 148 -1.79 -8.92 4.84
N VAL A 149 -2.62 -8.43 5.76
CA VAL A 149 -2.94 -9.14 7.02
C VAL A 149 -4.05 -10.16 6.79
N CYS A 150 -3.75 -11.45 6.95
CA CYS A 150 -4.69 -12.58 6.89
C CYS A 150 -5.40 -12.81 5.55
N VAL A 151 -5.00 -12.14 4.48
CA VAL A 151 -5.55 -12.31 3.13
C VAL A 151 -4.42 -12.42 2.11
N GLU A 152 -4.73 -13.02 0.96
CA GLU A 152 -3.80 -13.10 -0.17
C GLU A 152 -4.52 -12.82 -1.49
N ALA A 153 -3.78 -12.31 -2.48
CA ALA A 153 -4.24 -12.23 -3.84
C ALA A 153 -4.23 -13.62 -4.48
N THR A 154 -5.36 -14.02 -5.06
CA THR A 154 -5.51 -15.32 -5.75
C THR A 154 -5.38 -15.20 -7.26
N GLU A 155 -5.43 -13.99 -7.79
CA GLU A 155 -5.14 -13.66 -9.18
C GLU A 155 -3.99 -12.67 -9.24
N LYS A 156 -3.09 -12.84 -10.21
CA LYS A 156 -2.04 -11.89 -10.58
C LYS A 156 -1.73 -11.95 -12.05
N GLN A 157 -1.43 -10.80 -12.64
CA GLN A 157 -0.97 -10.68 -14.03
C GLN A 157 0.06 -9.56 -14.15
N ALA A 158 0.99 -9.72 -15.09
CA ALA A 158 1.91 -8.66 -15.48
C ALA A 158 1.83 -8.41 -16.98
N VAL A 159 2.00 -7.16 -17.38
CA VAL A 159 1.89 -6.70 -18.77
C VAL A 159 3.02 -5.72 -19.07
N ALA A 160 3.67 -5.89 -20.20
CA ALA A 160 4.53 -4.87 -20.78
C ALA A 160 3.81 -4.19 -21.96
N CYS A 161 3.80 -2.85 -21.98
CA CYS A 161 3.19 -2.05 -23.04
C CYS A 161 4.09 -0.86 -23.38
N GLY A 162 4.84 -0.95 -24.48
CA GLY A 162 5.88 0.02 -24.77
C GLY A 162 6.93 0.05 -23.65
N ASP A 163 7.20 1.22 -23.09
CA ASP A 163 8.11 1.44 -21.97
C ASP A 163 7.44 1.31 -20.59
N LEU A 164 6.20 0.84 -20.53
CA LEU A 164 5.44 0.64 -19.32
C LEU A 164 5.43 -0.83 -18.88
N ALA A 165 5.77 -1.07 -17.61
CA ALA A 165 5.58 -2.33 -16.91
C ALA A 165 4.40 -2.19 -15.95
N PHE A 166 3.38 -3.01 -16.11
CA PHE A 166 2.17 -3.02 -15.30
C PHE A 166 1.98 -4.35 -14.61
N PHE A 167 1.53 -4.32 -13.37
CA PHE A 167 1.21 -5.49 -12.58
C PHE A 167 -0.10 -5.27 -11.82
N VAL A 168 -0.90 -6.31 -11.76
CA VAL A 168 -2.10 -6.41 -10.94
C VAL A 168 -2.09 -7.67 -10.12
N MET A 169 -2.47 -7.57 -8.86
CA MET A 169 -2.82 -8.72 -8.02
C MET A 169 -4.04 -8.39 -7.15
N LEU A 170 -4.96 -9.32 -7.06
CA LEU A 170 -6.21 -9.12 -6.35
C LEU A 170 -6.88 -10.44 -5.92
N ASN A 171 -7.90 -10.31 -5.07
CA ASN A 171 -8.88 -11.38 -4.85
C ASN A 171 -10.17 -11.02 -5.60
N PRO A 172 -10.65 -11.88 -6.55
CA PRO A 172 -11.84 -11.60 -7.37
C PRO A 172 -13.15 -11.50 -6.56
N GLU A 173 -13.15 -11.87 -5.29
CA GLU A 173 -14.29 -11.66 -4.39
C GLU A 173 -14.72 -10.19 -4.27
N TYR A 174 -13.85 -9.25 -4.64
CA TYR A 174 -14.17 -7.81 -4.68
C TYR A 174 -14.93 -7.37 -5.94
N GLY A 175 -15.42 -8.33 -6.75
CA GLY A 175 -16.26 -8.06 -7.90
C GLY A 175 -15.51 -7.61 -9.16
N VAL A 176 -14.18 -7.69 -9.18
CA VAL A 176 -13.32 -7.39 -10.32
C VAL A 176 -12.30 -8.50 -10.51
N THR A 177 -11.92 -8.79 -11.75
CA THR A 177 -10.89 -9.79 -12.10
C THR A 177 -9.63 -9.11 -12.60
N SER A 178 -8.50 -9.81 -12.51
CA SER A 178 -7.23 -9.32 -13.06
C SER A 178 -7.31 -9.09 -14.58
N ASP A 179 -8.10 -9.90 -15.31
CA ASP A 179 -8.33 -9.73 -16.75
C ASP A 179 -9.03 -8.39 -17.05
N ALA A 180 -10.07 -8.03 -16.29
CA ALA A 180 -10.79 -6.77 -16.47
C ALA A 180 -9.89 -5.55 -16.20
N ILE A 181 -9.00 -5.64 -15.21
CA ILE A 181 -8.03 -4.58 -14.93
C ILE A 181 -6.98 -4.47 -16.04
N VAL A 182 -6.46 -5.59 -16.56
CA VAL A 182 -5.51 -5.60 -17.69
C VAL A 182 -6.15 -5.03 -18.95
N GLU A 183 -7.41 -5.35 -19.24
CA GLU A 183 -8.15 -4.76 -20.36
C GLU A 183 -8.28 -3.24 -20.21
N ALA A 184 -8.67 -2.77 -19.01
CA ALA A 184 -8.78 -1.34 -18.70
C ALA A 184 -7.42 -0.62 -18.81
N PHE A 185 -6.33 -1.22 -18.32
CA PHE A 185 -4.97 -0.69 -18.50
C PHE A 185 -4.61 -0.59 -19.97
N THR A 186 -4.83 -1.65 -20.76
CA THR A 186 -4.49 -1.67 -22.19
C THR A 186 -5.23 -0.57 -22.96
N ALA A 187 -6.50 -0.30 -22.59
CA ALA A 187 -7.29 0.76 -23.20
C ALA A 187 -6.70 2.17 -22.99
N VAL A 188 -6.04 2.41 -21.85
CA VAL A 188 -5.46 3.73 -21.51
C VAL A 188 -3.97 3.86 -21.86
N ALA A 189 -3.23 2.76 -21.89
CA ALA A 189 -1.80 2.75 -22.20
C ALA A 189 -1.48 3.07 -23.68
N GLY A 190 -2.43 2.88 -24.58
CA GLY A 190 -2.36 3.33 -25.98
C GLY A 190 -1.36 2.58 -26.86
N GLY A 191 -0.84 1.43 -26.42
CA GLY A 191 0.14 0.61 -27.13
C GLY A 191 -0.28 -0.84 -27.29
N GLU A 192 0.56 -1.63 -27.98
CA GLU A 192 0.41 -3.09 -28.04
C GLU A 192 0.89 -3.70 -26.73
N ALA A 193 -0.01 -4.36 -26.00
CA ALA A 193 0.27 -4.96 -24.72
C ALA A 193 0.71 -6.42 -24.86
N THR A 194 1.79 -6.79 -24.19
CA THR A 194 2.27 -8.18 -24.09
C THR A 194 2.04 -8.68 -22.67
N ILE A 195 1.17 -9.68 -22.52
CA ILE A 195 0.95 -10.34 -21.23
C ILE A 195 2.16 -11.24 -20.94
N ILE A 196 2.77 -11.01 -19.79
CA ILE A 196 3.87 -11.84 -19.27
C ILE A 196 3.28 -13.05 -18.54
N LYS A 197 3.83 -14.24 -18.81
CA LYS A 197 3.32 -15.50 -18.26
C LYS A 197 4.42 -16.28 -17.57
#